data_f0865ac888783bffeabd19368542e309
#
_entry.id   f0865ac888783bffeabd19368542e309
#
_cell.length_a   1.000
_cell.length_b   1.000
_cell.length_c   1.000
_cell.angle_alpha   90.00
_cell.angle_beta   90.00
_cell.angle_gamma   90.00
#
_symmetry.space_group_name_H-M   'P 1'
#
loop_
_entity.id
_entity.type
_entity.pdbx_description
1 polymer ?
#
loop_
_entity_poly.entity_id
_entity_poly.type
_entity_poly.pdbx_seq_one_letter_code
_entity_poly.pdbx_strand_id
1 'polypeptide(L)'
;MVTLIGMGSGKWEALSAQAQQAVRSAGLVFGAKRLLAGLPADCTARQFALYQPADILETLAQNPGQDAAVLYSGDTGFYSGASGLLTPLRALGIPARVYPGVSSIQLLSAALGRPWQDWKLVSAHGCACDPVAECMMNRSVFFLTGGTETPASLCQKLTDAGMGEAHGVVGENLGTEAETIRYGSAAELAGQSFAPLSVLLVENFDLPQLRAPGFPDESFIRSEVPMTKQEVRVAALAKLAVMSTDTLWDVGAGTGSVSVELALAAPKGRVYAVECEPDACELIRKNRAKFHACNLILIEGRAPDVLADLPAPDAVFIGGTKGGMEAVLDEVLGKNPNARICISAIALETLGAAIAALTVRGLTAEVTQIAVSRTKPAGRLHLLMANNPIFLITGTRK
;
A
#
# COMPACT_ATOMS: atom_id res chain seq x y z
N MET A 1 1.59 12.47 -39.68
CA MET A 1 0.89 11.61 -38.72
C MET A 1 1.90 11.02 -37.74
N VAL A 2 1.55 10.83 -36.46
CA VAL A 2 2.45 10.19 -35.47
C VAL A 2 1.85 8.86 -35.02
N THR A 3 2.63 7.77 -35.12
CA THR A 3 2.20 6.42 -34.76
C THR A 3 2.95 5.94 -33.53
N LEU A 4 2.21 5.66 -32.43
CA LEU A 4 2.76 5.13 -31.18
C LEU A 4 2.64 3.60 -31.21
N ILE A 5 3.73 2.89 -30.97
CA ILE A 5 3.83 1.44 -31.18
C ILE A 5 4.40 0.77 -29.94
N GLY A 6 3.65 -0.18 -29.38
CA GLY A 6 4.14 -1.09 -28.36
C GLY A 6 4.99 -2.20 -29.00
N MET A 7 6.27 -2.25 -28.64
CA MET A 7 7.25 -3.21 -29.18
C MET A 7 7.27 -4.57 -28.44
N GLY A 8 6.41 -4.75 -27.44
CA GLY A 8 6.47 -5.96 -26.61
C GLY A 8 7.83 -6.13 -25.94
N SER A 9 8.45 -7.30 -26.12
CA SER A 9 9.82 -7.60 -25.67
C SER A 9 10.91 -6.87 -26.45
N GLY A 10 10.55 -6.15 -27.51
CA GLY A 10 11.48 -5.44 -28.39
C GLY A 10 11.84 -6.20 -29.67
N LYS A 11 11.28 -7.39 -29.90
CA LYS A 11 11.50 -8.17 -31.13
C LYS A 11 10.63 -7.63 -32.25
N TRP A 12 11.23 -7.37 -33.42
CA TRP A 12 10.54 -6.88 -34.61
C TRP A 12 9.44 -7.86 -35.08
N GLU A 13 9.72 -9.14 -35.05
CA GLU A 13 8.85 -10.21 -35.53
C GLU A 13 7.57 -10.35 -34.67
N ALA A 14 7.59 -9.83 -33.45
CA ALA A 14 6.43 -9.84 -32.54
C ALA A 14 5.42 -8.71 -32.84
N LEU A 15 5.79 -7.75 -33.71
CA LEU A 15 4.89 -6.67 -34.12
C LEU A 15 3.84 -7.16 -35.11
N SER A 16 2.63 -6.59 -35.00
CA SER A 16 1.62 -6.79 -36.04
C SER A 16 2.13 -6.26 -37.41
N ALA A 17 1.68 -6.86 -38.51
CA ALA A 17 2.03 -6.40 -39.86
C ALA A 17 1.73 -4.90 -40.08
N GLN A 18 0.65 -4.40 -39.43
CA GLN A 18 0.27 -3.00 -39.51
C GLN A 18 1.27 -2.09 -38.77
N ALA A 19 1.75 -2.50 -37.58
CA ALA A 19 2.75 -1.78 -36.82
C ALA A 19 4.10 -1.77 -37.57
N GLN A 20 4.53 -2.90 -38.15
CA GLN A 20 5.72 -2.99 -38.97
C GLN A 20 5.64 -2.06 -40.18
N GLN A 21 4.50 -2.04 -40.89
CA GLN A 21 4.29 -1.14 -42.03
C GLN A 21 4.34 0.33 -41.60
N ALA A 22 3.79 0.70 -40.46
CA ALA A 22 3.84 2.05 -39.94
C ALA A 22 5.28 2.53 -39.64
N VAL A 23 6.14 1.63 -39.12
CA VAL A 23 7.58 1.94 -38.94
C VAL A 23 8.30 2.07 -40.28
N ARG A 24 8.05 1.15 -41.22
CA ARG A 24 8.70 1.17 -42.54
C ARG A 24 8.35 2.42 -43.38
N SER A 25 7.11 2.93 -43.24
CA SER A 25 6.64 4.13 -43.93
C SER A 25 6.96 5.43 -43.21
N ALA A 26 7.46 5.39 -41.99
CA ALA A 26 7.82 6.59 -41.24
C ALA A 26 9.12 7.21 -41.73
N GLY A 27 9.18 8.54 -41.81
CA GLY A 27 10.42 9.27 -42.05
C GLY A 27 11.28 9.41 -40.79
N LEU A 28 10.63 9.41 -39.62
CA LEU A 28 11.28 9.57 -38.31
C LEU A 28 10.88 8.42 -37.39
N VAL A 29 11.83 7.83 -36.66
CA VAL A 29 11.57 6.83 -35.65
C VAL A 29 12.21 7.23 -34.32
N PHE A 30 11.41 7.24 -33.27
CA PHE A 30 11.82 7.58 -31.90
C PHE A 30 11.73 6.38 -31.00
N GLY A 31 12.61 6.28 -29.99
CA GLY A 31 12.53 5.24 -28.98
C GLY A 31 13.80 5.10 -28.16
N ALA A 32 13.77 4.25 -27.14
CA ALA A 32 14.98 3.91 -26.40
C ALA A 32 15.99 3.18 -27.30
N LYS A 33 17.30 3.39 -27.06
CA LYS A 33 18.39 2.80 -27.87
C LYS A 33 18.21 1.30 -28.13
N ARG A 34 17.79 0.53 -27.12
CA ARG A 34 17.57 -0.93 -27.23
C ARG A 34 16.42 -1.28 -28.20
N LEU A 35 15.37 -0.44 -28.29
CA LEU A 35 14.25 -0.68 -29.19
C LEU A 35 14.62 -0.33 -30.63
N LEU A 36 15.39 0.76 -30.83
CA LEU A 36 15.93 1.13 -32.12
C LEU A 36 16.90 0.08 -32.67
N ALA A 37 17.70 -0.54 -31.79
CA ALA A 37 18.62 -1.64 -32.20
C ALA A 37 17.87 -2.91 -32.63
N GLY A 38 16.62 -3.08 -32.27
CA GLY A 38 15.75 -4.20 -32.71
C GLY A 38 15.06 -3.95 -34.06
N LEU A 39 15.28 -2.80 -34.72
CA LEU A 39 14.72 -2.51 -36.02
C LEU A 39 15.48 -3.26 -37.10
N PRO A 40 14.81 -3.67 -38.21
CA PRO A 40 15.46 -4.37 -39.31
C PRO A 40 16.41 -3.43 -40.07
N ALA A 41 17.45 -4.00 -40.68
CA ALA A 41 18.49 -3.24 -41.37
C ALA A 41 17.97 -2.45 -42.61
N ASP A 42 16.84 -2.82 -43.15
CA ASP A 42 16.15 -2.15 -44.24
C ASP A 42 15.25 -0.98 -43.79
N CYS A 43 15.25 -0.63 -42.53
CA CYS A 43 14.55 0.56 -42.02
C CYS A 43 15.32 1.81 -42.39
N THR A 44 14.79 2.59 -43.35
CA THR A 44 15.41 3.80 -43.89
C THR A 44 15.09 5.08 -43.11
N ALA A 45 14.21 4.99 -42.10
CA ALA A 45 13.82 6.14 -41.28
C ALA A 45 14.99 6.71 -40.47
N ARG A 46 15.00 8.04 -40.28
CA ARG A 46 15.94 8.67 -39.34
C ARG A 46 15.61 8.29 -37.92
N GLN A 47 16.56 7.73 -37.20
CA GLN A 47 16.37 7.19 -35.83
C GLN A 47 16.84 8.20 -34.79
N PHE A 48 16.02 8.38 -33.75
CA PHE A 48 16.28 9.28 -32.62
C PHE A 48 16.14 8.52 -31.30
N ALA A 49 17.22 8.47 -30.55
CA ALA A 49 17.22 7.85 -29.22
C ALA A 49 16.56 8.77 -28.16
N LEU A 50 15.32 9.19 -28.43
CA LEU A 50 14.51 10.10 -27.63
C LEU A 50 13.25 9.37 -27.17
N TYR A 51 12.87 9.60 -25.90
CA TYR A 51 11.69 8.99 -25.29
C TYR A 51 10.88 10.00 -24.44
N GLN A 52 11.45 11.19 -24.17
CA GLN A 52 10.71 12.25 -23.47
C GLN A 52 9.76 12.96 -24.44
N PRO A 53 8.49 13.19 -24.07
CA PRO A 53 7.52 13.83 -24.95
C PRO A 53 7.96 15.21 -25.48
N ALA A 54 8.61 16.03 -24.65
CA ALA A 54 9.07 17.35 -25.02
C ALA A 54 10.09 17.30 -26.18
N ASP A 55 11.10 16.43 -26.07
CA ASP A 55 12.17 16.28 -27.08
C ASP A 55 11.61 15.72 -28.38
N ILE A 56 10.65 14.80 -28.29
CA ILE A 56 9.96 14.24 -29.47
C ILE A 56 9.17 15.34 -30.19
N LEU A 57 8.41 16.15 -29.46
CA LEU A 57 7.61 17.24 -30.04
C LEU A 57 8.47 18.31 -30.65
N GLU A 58 9.59 18.69 -30.05
CA GLU A 58 10.56 19.62 -30.61
C GLU A 58 11.11 19.09 -31.92
N THR A 59 11.52 17.81 -31.96
CA THR A 59 12.04 17.20 -33.19
C THR A 59 10.97 17.12 -34.30
N LEU A 60 9.71 16.83 -33.95
CA LEU A 60 8.60 16.83 -34.89
C LEU A 60 8.35 18.23 -35.47
N ALA A 61 8.43 19.28 -34.67
CA ALA A 61 8.28 20.66 -35.10
C ALA A 61 9.38 21.09 -36.08
N GLN A 62 10.60 20.58 -35.93
CA GLN A 62 11.74 20.80 -36.83
C GLN A 62 11.64 20.00 -38.14
N ASN A 63 10.73 19.03 -38.25
CA ASN A 63 10.55 18.16 -39.40
C ASN A 63 9.08 18.12 -39.88
N PRO A 64 8.51 19.27 -40.30
CA PRO A 64 7.09 19.35 -40.62
C PRO A 64 6.73 18.47 -41.83
N GLY A 65 5.54 17.85 -41.76
CA GLY A 65 5.02 17.02 -42.85
C GLY A 65 5.55 15.59 -42.91
N GLN A 66 6.53 15.22 -42.06
CA GLN A 66 7.02 13.84 -42.00
C GLN A 66 6.15 12.97 -41.08
N ASP A 67 5.89 11.76 -41.53
CA ASP A 67 5.29 10.72 -40.66
C ASP A 67 6.32 10.18 -39.68
N ALA A 68 5.88 9.95 -38.46
CA ALA A 68 6.76 9.50 -37.39
C ALA A 68 6.21 8.24 -36.67
N ALA A 69 7.10 7.35 -36.25
CA ALA A 69 6.82 6.24 -35.38
C ALA A 69 7.54 6.43 -34.04
N VAL A 70 6.83 6.19 -32.92
CA VAL A 70 7.38 6.27 -31.58
C VAL A 70 7.24 4.91 -30.91
N LEU A 71 8.38 4.32 -30.56
CA LEU A 71 8.48 2.96 -30.04
C LEU A 71 8.49 2.95 -28.51
N TYR A 72 7.60 2.18 -27.93
CA TYR A 72 7.50 1.93 -26.49
C TYR A 72 7.77 0.46 -26.16
N SER A 73 8.37 0.22 -25.01
CA SER A 73 8.52 -1.14 -24.47
C SER A 73 7.17 -1.69 -23.99
N GLY A 74 6.93 -2.96 -24.17
CA GLY A 74 5.69 -3.59 -23.76
C GLY A 74 4.48 -3.09 -24.55
N ASP A 75 3.38 -2.85 -23.86
CA ASP A 75 2.13 -2.34 -24.41
C ASP A 75 1.99 -0.82 -24.22
N THR A 76 1.41 -0.13 -25.17
CA THR A 76 1.19 1.33 -25.13
C THR A 76 0.16 1.78 -24.09
N GLY A 77 -0.73 0.87 -23.64
CA GLY A 77 -1.77 1.13 -22.66
C GLY A 77 -1.42 0.67 -21.23
N PHE A 78 -0.31 -0.08 -21.07
CA PHE A 78 0.05 -0.64 -19.77
C PHE A 78 1.21 0.11 -19.13
N TYR A 79 0.91 1.07 -18.26
CA TYR A 79 1.90 1.92 -17.57
C TYR A 79 2.98 2.53 -18.50
N SER A 80 2.57 2.85 -19.72
CA SER A 80 3.47 3.35 -20.77
C SER A 80 3.54 4.87 -20.80
N GLY A 81 4.70 5.41 -21.20
CA GLY A 81 4.86 6.83 -21.50
C GLY A 81 4.05 7.33 -22.72
N ALA A 82 3.37 6.44 -23.45
CA ALA A 82 2.59 6.80 -24.62
C ALA A 82 1.48 7.83 -24.32
N SER A 83 0.82 7.73 -23.17
CA SER A 83 -0.21 8.68 -22.72
C SER A 83 0.35 10.10 -22.56
N GLY A 84 1.60 10.23 -22.09
CA GLY A 84 2.29 11.51 -21.94
C GLY A 84 2.56 12.21 -23.27
N LEU A 85 2.70 11.48 -24.38
CA LEU A 85 2.84 12.04 -25.73
C LEU A 85 1.50 12.25 -26.43
N LEU A 86 0.51 11.37 -26.24
CA LEU A 86 -0.80 11.48 -26.87
C LEU A 86 -1.54 12.76 -26.49
N THR A 87 -1.47 13.17 -25.23
CA THR A 87 -2.14 14.38 -24.74
C THR A 87 -1.68 15.64 -25.46
N PRO A 88 -0.38 15.96 -25.53
CA PRO A 88 0.07 17.14 -26.28
C PRO A 88 -0.11 17.01 -27.78
N LEU A 89 0.01 15.82 -28.39
CA LEU A 89 -0.29 15.66 -29.83
C LEU A 89 -1.73 16.03 -30.13
N ARG A 90 -2.68 15.63 -29.32
CA ARG A 90 -4.10 16.01 -29.46
C ARG A 90 -4.31 17.51 -29.30
N ALA A 91 -3.66 18.12 -28.30
CA ALA A 91 -3.75 19.57 -28.08
C ALA A 91 -3.20 20.38 -29.24
N LEU A 92 -2.18 19.87 -29.96
CA LEU A 92 -1.57 20.49 -31.14
C LEU A 92 -2.33 20.13 -32.45
N GLY A 93 -3.39 19.35 -32.41
CA GLY A 93 -4.12 18.90 -33.58
C GLY A 93 -3.32 17.95 -34.49
N ILE A 94 -2.25 17.33 -33.98
CA ILE A 94 -1.43 16.38 -34.73
C ILE A 94 -2.11 15.01 -34.74
N PRO A 95 -2.47 14.45 -35.93
CA PRO A 95 -3.09 13.14 -36.00
C PRO A 95 -2.18 12.04 -35.41
N ALA A 96 -2.73 11.24 -34.51
CA ALA A 96 -2.01 10.14 -33.85
C ALA A 96 -2.75 8.81 -33.98
N ARG A 97 -2.01 7.73 -34.19
CA ARG A 97 -2.49 6.34 -34.19
C ARG A 97 -1.71 5.54 -33.14
N VAL A 98 -2.35 4.57 -32.52
CA VAL A 98 -1.74 3.72 -31.50
C VAL A 98 -1.87 2.25 -31.90
N TYR A 99 -0.77 1.52 -31.83
CA TYR A 99 -0.75 0.07 -31.95
C TYR A 99 -0.33 -0.54 -30.60
N PRO A 100 -1.08 -1.54 -30.10
CA PRO A 100 -0.73 -2.24 -28.88
C PRO A 100 0.50 -3.12 -29.06
N GLY A 101 1.14 -3.49 -27.95
CA GLY A 101 2.17 -4.49 -27.87
C GLY A 101 1.85 -5.52 -26.79
N VAL A 102 2.62 -6.59 -26.72
CA VAL A 102 2.50 -7.58 -25.65
C VAL A 102 3.20 -7.05 -24.41
N SER A 103 2.46 -6.92 -23.30
CA SER A 103 3.04 -6.44 -22.04
C SER A 103 3.70 -7.56 -21.23
N SER A 104 4.53 -7.19 -20.25
CA SER A 104 5.19 -8.15 -19.36
C SER A 104 4.22 -9.02 -18.56
N ILE A 105 3.03 -8.51 -18.24
CA ILE A 105 2.01 -9.32 -17.56
C ILE A 105 1.49 -10.45 -18.43
N GLN A 106 1.26 -10.21 -19.73
CA GLN A 106 0.83 -11.22 -20.66
C GLN A 106 1.92 -12.26 -20.89
N LEU A 107 3.18 -11.82 -20.98
CA LEU A 107 4.34 -12.69 -21.10
C LEU A 107 4.50 -13.58 -19.87
N LEU A 108 4.41 -13.01 -18.66
CA LEU A 108 4.48 -13.80 -17.42
C LEU A 108 3.32 -14.78 -17.32
N SER A 109 2.09 -14.35 -17.63
CA SER A 109 0.91 -15.21 -17.66
C SER A 109 1.09 -16.41 -18.60
N ALA A 110 1.61 -16.18 -19.80
CA ALA A 110 1.90 -17.22 -20.77
C ALA A 110 3.00 -18.18 -20.27
N ALA A 111 4.10 -17.65 -19.72
CA ALA A 111 5.18 -18.47 -19.17
C ALA A 111 4.73 -19.35 -17.99
N LEU A 112 3.78 -18.87 -17.19
CA LEU A 112 3.20 -19.60 -16.07
C LEU A 112 2.04 -20.53 -16.48
N GLY A 113 1.50 -20.39 -17.70
CA GLY A 113 0.30 -21.11 -18.16
C GLY A 113 -0.94 -20.74 -17.34
N ARG A 114 -1.04 -19.52 -16.83
CA ARG A 114 -2.09 -19.08 -15.89
C ARG A 114 -2.72 -17.77 -16.36
N PRO A 115 -4.07 -17.63 -16.26
CA PRO A 115 -4.75 -16.38 -16.59
C PRO A 115 -4.40 -15.27 -15.58
N TRP A 116 -4.35 -14.02 -16.06
CA TRP A 116 -3.98 -12.86 -15.26
C TRP A 116 -5.16 -11.95 -14.88
N GLN A 117 -6.39 -12.30 -15.27
CA GLN A 117 -7.56 -11.46 -15.00
C GLN A 117 -7.82 -11.21 -13.50
N ASP A 118 -7.40 -12.15 -12.64
CA ASP A 118 -7.58 -12.06 -11.20
C ASP A 118 -6.36 -11.44 -10.49
N TRP A 119 -5.35 -10.98 -11.24
CA TRP A 119 -4.19 -10.34 -10.67
C TRP A 119 -4.46 -8.86 -10.46
N LYS A 120 -4.20 -8.36 -9.27
CA LYS A 120 -4.14 -6.92 -9.02
C LYS A 120 -2.88 -6.35 -9.68
N LEU A 121 -3.06 -5.34 -10.51
CA LEU A 121 -1.95 -4.70 -11.24
C LEU A 121 -1.45 -3.48 -10.49
N VAL A 122 -0.15 -3.42 -10.22
CA VAL A 122 0.51 -2.33 -9.52
C VAL A 122 1.77 -1.92 -10.27
N SER A 123 1.93 -0.63 -10.52
CA SER A 123 3.20 -0.10 -11.02
C SER A 123 4.09 0.32 -9.85
N ALA A 124 5.26 -0.27 -9.79
CA ALA A 124 6.39 0.15 -8.97
C ALA A 124 7.52 0.75 -9.85
N HIS A 125 7.28 0.91 -11.16
CA HIS A 125 8.25 1.45 -12.09
C HIS A 125 8.21 2.98 -12.08
N GLY A 126 9.19 3.59 -11.40
CA GLY A 126 9.32 5.04 -11.32
C GLY A 126 8.28 5.73 -10.42
N CYS A 127 7.50 4.98 -9.66
CA CYS A 127 6.56 5.49 -8.66
C CYS A 127 6.63 4.67 -7.37
N ALA A 128 6.40 5.35 -6.26
CA ALA A 128 6.29 4.68 -4.97
C ALA A 128 5.03 3.81 -4.92
N CYS A 129 5.16 2.58 -4.42
CA CYS A 129 4.04 1.72 -4.11
C CYS A 129 4.19 1.13 -2.70
N ASP A 130 3.07 0.72 -2.13
CA ASP A 130 3.04 0.00 -0.86
C ASP A 130 2.69 -1.47 -1.10
N PRO A 131 3.69 -2.37 -1.22
CA PRO A 131 3.43 -3.78 -1.49
C PRO A 131 2.67 -4.46 -0.35
N VAL A 132 2.83 -4.01 0.90
CA VAL A 132 2.14 -4.57 2.06
C VAL A 132 0.64 -4.32 1.95
N ALA A 133 0.24 -3.07 1.71
CA ALA A 133 -1.16 -2.71 1.56
C ALA A 133 -1.82 -3.46 0.38
N GLU A 134 -1.13 -3.57 -0.76
CA GLU A 134 -1.67 -4.28 -1.91
C GLU A 134 -1.82 -5.78 -1.65
N CYS A 135 -0.83 -6.43 -1.02
CA CYS A 135 -0.86 -7.85 -0.70
C CYS A 135 -1.78 -8.20 0.48
N MET A 136 -2.08 -7.26 1.37
CA MET A 136 -3.11 -7.46 2.41
C MET A 136 -4.53 -7.50 1.84
N MET A 137 -4.77 -6.81 0.72
CA MET A 137 -6.10 -6.68 0.13
C MET A 137 -6.36 -7.63 -1.03
N ASN A 138 -5.31 -8.18 -1.64
CA ASN A 138 -5.42 -8.97 -2.86
C ASN A 138 -4.59 -10.25 -2.75
N ARG A 139 -5.16 -11.36 -3.18
CA ARG A 139 -4.50 -12.67 -3.17
C ARG A 139 -3.31 -12.74 -4.14
N SER A 140 -3.45 -12.15 -5.30
CA SER A 140 -2.42 -12.17 -6.35
C SER A 140 -2.15 -10.74 -6.81
N VAL A 141 -0.92 -10.27 -6.65
CA VAL A 141 -0.51 -8.91 -7.01
C VAL A 141 0.66 -8.96 -7.97
N PHE A 142 0.45 -8.43 -9.17
CA PHE A 142 1.50 -8.26 -10.16
C PHE A 142 2.11 -6.86 -10.02
N PHE A 143 3.41 -6.80 -9.80
CA PHE A 143 4.19 -5.57 -9.74
C PHE A 143 5.05 -5.41 -11.00
N LEU A 144 4.81 -4.30 -11.71
CA LEU A 144 5.73 -3.83 -12.74
C LEU A 144 6.88 -3.11 -12.04
N THR A 145 8.05 -3.73 -11.97
CA THR A 145 9.22 -3.23 -11.24
C THR A 145 10.14 -2.36 -12.12
N GLY A 146 10.99 -1.53 -11.48
CA GLY A 146 11.99 -0.74 -12.16
C GLY A 146 12.55 0.41 -11.30
N GLY A 147 13.74 0.87 -11.63
CA GLY A 147 14.43 1.88 -10.82
C GLY A 147 14.84 1.32 -9.46
N THR A 148 14.45 1.99 -8.38
CA THR A 148 14.75 1.57 -7.00
C THR A 148 13.83 0.44 -6.50
N GLU A 149 12.65 0.30 -7.11
CA GLU A 149 11.68 -0.73 -6.74
C GLU A 149 11.92 -2.01 -7.55
N THR A 150 12.83 -2.83 -7.06
CA THR A 150 13.19 -4.14 -7.63
C THR A 150 12.34 -5.25 -7.01
N PRO A 151 12.26 -6.45 -7.61
CA PRO A 151 11.62 -7.60 -6.96
C PRO A 151 12.18 -7.86 -5.55
N ALA A 152 13.50 -7.76 -5.36
CA ALA A 152 14.14 -7.95 -4.05
C ALA A 152 13.70 -6.88 -3.03
N SER A 153 13.67 -5.58 -3.42
CA SER A 153 13.27 -4.52 -2.51
C SER A 153 11.81 -4.63 -2.07
N LEU A 154 10.91 -5.02 -2.99
CA LEU A 154 9.50 -5.26 -2.67
C LEU A 154 9.34 -6.48 -1.75
N CYS A 155 10.04 -7.57 -2.04
CA CYS A 155 10.05 -8.76 -1.19
C CYS A 155 10.63 -8.47 0.21
N GLN A 156 11.65 -7.62 0.32
CA GLN A 156 12.18 -7.17 1.61
C GLN A 156 11.12 -6.42 2.42
N LYS A 157 10.40 -5.47 1.82
CA LYS A 157 9.30 -4.74 2.48
C LYS A 157 8.20 -5.68 2.99
N LEU A 158 7.85 -6.70 2.20
CA LEU A 158 6.90 -7.73 2.62
C LEU A 158 7.42 -8.56 3.80
N THR A 159 8.68 -8.96 3.76
CA THR A 159 9.33 -9.73 4.82
C THR A 159 9.38 -8.95 6.14
N ASP A 160 9.77 -7.68 6.10
CA ASP A 160 9.82 -6.78 7.25
C ASP A 160 8.42 -6.58 7.88
N ALA A 161 7.39 -6.62 7.05
CA ALA A 161 5.99 -6.56 7.50
C ALA A 161 5.43 -7.89 8.01
N GLY A 162 6.23 -8.97 8.03
CA GLY A 162 5.79 -10.29 8.48
C GLY A 162 5.07 -11.13 7.42
N MET A 163 5.21 -10.77 6.13
CA MET A 163 4.68 -11.50 4.97
C MET A 163 5.78 -12.28 4.24
N GLY A 164 6.84 -12.67 4.93
CA GLY A 164 7.99 -13.36 4.34
C GLY A 164 7.66 -14.70 3.69
N GLU A 165 6.60 -15.38 4.14
CA GLU A 165 6.12 -16.65 3.58
C GLU A 165 5.23 -16.48 2.33
N ALA A 166 4.87 -15.25 1.95
CA ALA A 166 4.12 -15.02 0.71
C ALA A 166 4.89 -15.54 -0.50
N HIS A 167 4.20 -16.22 -1.38
CA HIS A 167 4.81 -16.87 -2.54
C HIS A 167 5.11 -15.85 -3.63
N GLY A 168 6.36 -15.79 -4.09
CA GLY A 168 6.81 -14.88 -5.13
C GLY A 168 7.20 -15.61 -6.41
N VAL A 169 6.90 -14.99 -7.54
CA VAL A 169 7.36 -15.41 -8.87
C VAL A 169 8.00 -14.20 -9.55
N VAL A 170 9.27 -14.29 -9.90
CA VAL A 170 9.98 -13.23 -10.64
C VAL A 170 10.19 -13.69 -12.08
N GLY A 171 9.68 -12.89 -13.02
CA GLY A 171 9.96 -13.04 -14.43
C GLY A 171 11.03 -12.06 -14.90
N GLU A 172 12.13 -12.56 -15.44
CA GLU A 172 13.25 -11.75 -15.92
C GLU A 172 13.36 -11.85 -17.43
N ASN A 173 13.60 -10.73 -18.11
CA ASN A 173 13.83 -10.67 -19.57
C ASN A 173 12.75 -11.37 -20.41
N LEU A 174 11.51 -11.31 -19.96
CA LEU A 174 10.39 -12.03 -20.56
C LEU A 174 10.27 -11.79 -22.07
N GLY A 175 10.04 -12.87 -22.84
CA GLY A 175 9.92 -12.88 -24.27
C GLY A 175 11.26 -12.75 -25.02
N THR A 176 12.40 -12.84 -24.35
CA THR A 176 13.73 -12.86 -24.94
C THR A 176 14.39 -14.24 -24.80
N GLU A 177 15.58 -14.42 -25.38
CA GLU A 177 16.35 -15.67 -25.21
C GLU A 177 16.92 -15.84 -23.81
N ALA A 178 17.03 -14.72 -23.06
CA ALA A 178 17.49 -14.69 -21.67
C ALA A 178 16.33 -14.76 -20.67
N GLU A 179 15.15 -15.20 -21.11
CA GLU A 179 13.99 -15.35 -20.21
C GLU A 179 14.26 -16.34 -19.09
N THR A 180 13.96 -15.92 -17.87
CA THR A 180 14.08 -16.77 -16.68
C THR A 180 12.89 -16.53 -15.75
N ILE A 181 12.37 -17.60 -15.18
CA ILE A 181 11.33 -17.56 -14.15
C ILE A 181 11.92 -18.12 -12.86
N ARG A 182 11.85 -17.33 -11.77
CA ARG A 182 12.29 -17.77 -10.44
C ARG A 182 11.12 -17.79 -9.48
N TYR A 183 11.15 -18.77 -8.60
CA TYR A 183 10.14 -18.99 -7.57
C TYR A 183 10.81 -18.94 -6.20
N GLY A 184 10.07 -18.54 -5.19
CA GLY A 184 10.49 -18.55 -3.79
C GLY A 184 9.50 -17.87 -2.89
N SER A 185 9.72 -17.94 -1.58
CA SER A 185 9.03 -17.07 -0.63
C SER A 185 9.56 -15.64 -0.75
N ALA A 186 8.80 -14.67 -0.27
CA ALA A 186 9.25 -13.27 -0.25
C ALA A 186 10.59 -13.14 0.50
N ALA A 187 10.77 -13.87 1.61
CA ALA A 187 12.01 -13.87 2.38
C ALA A 187 13.21 -14.42 1.57
N GLU A 188 13.01 -15.48 0.79
CA GLU A 188 14.06 -16.04 -0.06
C GLU A 188 14.42 -15.13 -1.24
N LEU A 189 13.43 -14.48 -1.85
CA LEU A 189 13.62 -13.58 -3.00
C LEU A 189 14.21 -12.23 -2.59
N ALA A 190 13.98 -11.76 -1.36
CA ALA A 190 14.55 -10.52 -0.84
C ALA A 190 16.09 -10.52 -0.85
N GLY A 191 16.72 -11.69 -0.62
CA GLY A 191 18.17 -11.85 -0.63
C GLY A 191 18.80 -12.03 -2.01
N GLN A 192 18.03 -11.99 -3.10
CA GLN A 192 18.51 -12.29 -4.46
C GLN A 192 18.71 -11.02 -5.31
N SER A 193 19.47 -11.18 -6.38
CA SER A 193 19.64 -10.17 -7.41
C SER A 193 18.92 -10.58 -8.69
N PHE A 194 18.29 -9.63 -9.36
CA PHE A 194 17.49 -9.86 -10.55
C PHE A 194 17.93 -8.92 -11.70
N ALA A 195 17.64 -9.34 -12.93
CA ALA A 195 17.90 -8.52 -14.11
C ALA A 195 17.10 -7.21 -14.05
N PRO A 196 17.61 -6.10 -14.66
CA PRO A 196 16.88 -4.82 -14.69
C PRO A 196 15.50 -4.89 -15.33
N LEU A 197 15.30 -5.80 -16.30
CA LEU A 197 14.00 -6.06 -16.92
C LEU A 197 13.33 -7.23 -16.20
N SER A 198 12.72 -6.96 -15.06
CA SER A 198 12.02 -7.95 -14.26
C SER A 198 10.63 -7.48 -13.83
N VAL A 199 9.80 -8.43 -13.49
CA VAL A 199 8.48 -8.22 -12.88
C VAL A 199 8.29 -9.21 -11.74
N LEU A 200 7.43 -8.88 -10.80
CA LEU A 200 7.14 -9.71 -9.63
C LEU A 200 5.65 -10.00 -9.55
N LEU A 201 5.28 -11.26 -9.40
CA LEU A 201 3.95 -11.70 -8.98
C LEU A 201 4.07 -12.19 -7.53
N VAL A 202 3.28 -11.64 -6.63
CA VAL A 202 3.18 -12.11 -5.24
C VAL A 202 1.82 -12.74 -5.03
N GLU A 203 1.80 -13.92 -4.42
CA GLU A 203 0.60 -14.60 -4.01
C GLU A 203 0.57 -14.76 -2.50
N ASN A 204 -0.38 -14.08 -1.89
CA ASN A 204 -0.61 -14.14 -0.45
C ASN A 204 -1.87 -14.96 -0.19
N PHE A 205 -1.72 -16.10 0.49
CA PHE A 205 -2.83 -16.98 0.84
C PHE A 205 -3.40 -16.67 2.23
N ASP A 206 -2.64 -15.94 3.05
CA ASP A 206 -2.98 -15.57 4.43
C ASP A 206 -3.52 -14.14 4.48
N LEU A 207 -4.65 -13.93 3.78
CA LEU A 207 -5.30 -12.62 3.76
C LEU A 207 -5.96 -12.32 5.11
N PRO A 208 -5.84 -11.07 5.62
CA PRO A 208 -6.60 -10.66 6.78
C PRO A 208 -8.10 -10.72 6.52
N GLN A 209 -8.88 -11.02 7.54
CA GLN A 209 -10.33 -10.95 7.46
C GLN A 209 -10.80 -9.51 7.56
N LEU A 210 -10.80 -8.79 6.43
CA LEU A 210 -11.32 -7.42 6.37
C LEU A 210 -12.84 -7.44 6.52
N ARG A 211 -13.33 -6.89 7.63
CA ARG A 211 -14.75 -6.80 7.99
C ARG A 211 -15.00 -5.53 8.80
N ALA A 212 -16.26 -5.22 9.05
CA ALA A 212 -16.60 -4.17 10.00
C ALA A 212 -15.98 -4.46 11.38
N PRO A 213 -15.51 -3.43 12.12
CA PRO A 213 -14.95 -3.60 13.45
C PRO A 213 -15.88 -4.35 14.41
N GLY A 214 -15.31 -5.01 15.41
CA GLY A 214 -16.04 -5.71 16.45
C GLY A 214 -15.81 -7.22 16.47
N PHE A 215 -14.55 -7.65 16.37
CA PHE A 215 -14.20 -9.05 16.66
C PHE A 215 -14.57 -9.39 18.09
N PRO A 216 -15.15 -10.61 18.35
CA PRO A 216 -15.39 -11.09 19.70
C PRO A 216 -14.11 -11.05 20.54
N ASP A 217 -14.26 -10.80 21.84
CA ASP A 217 -13.12 -10.75 22.77
C ASP A 217 -12.32 -12.07 22.78
N GLU A 218 -13.00 -13.19 22.56
CA GLU A 218 -12.44 -14.56 22.50
C GLU A 218 -11.58 -14.80 21.26
N SER A 219 -11.71 -13.96 20.25
CA SER A 219 -10.87 -14.03 19.04
C SER A 219 -9.43 -13.59 19.30
N PHE A 220 -9.19 -12.82 20.37
CA PHE A 220 -7.86 -12.34 20.71
C PHE A 220 -7.12 -13.28 21.65
N ILE A 221 -5.79 -13.39 21.49
CA ILE A 221 -4.91 -14.03 22.45
C ILE A 221 -4.80 -13.09 23.65
N ARG A 222 -5.06 -13.60 24.83
CA ARG A 222 -5.12 -12.84 26.10
C ARG A 222 -4.30 -13.50 27.19
N SER A 223 -3.92 -12.68 28.18
CA SER A 223 -3.37 -13.10 29.48
C SER A 223 -4.00 -12.24 30.58
N GLU A 224 -3.27 -11.94 31.63
CA GLU A 224 -3.65 -11.01 32.70
C GLU A 224 -3.64 -9.53 32.26
N VAL A 225 -3.09 -9.23 31.09
CA VAL A 225 -3.05 -7.87 30.54
C VAL A 225 -4.48 -7.39 30.22
N PRO A 226 -4.89 -6.22 30.74
CA PRO A 226 -6.21 -5.67 30.46
C PRO A 226 -6.47 -5.50 28.96
N MET A 227 -7.69 -5.80 28.52
CA MET A 227 -8.11 -5.69 27.13
C MET A 227 -9.38 -4.87 27.01
N THR A 228 -9.35 -3.88 26.12
CA THR A 228 -10.54 -3.11 25.71
C THR A 228 -11.58 -4.04 25.10
N LYS A 229 -12.81 -4.01 25.63
CA LYS A 229 -13.90 -4.92 25.23
C LYS A 229 -14.48 -4.57 23.87
N GLN A 230 -15.09 -5.54 23.20
CA GLN A 230 -15.63 -5.45 21.84
C GLN A 230 -16.44 -4.18 21.59
N GLU A 231 -17.43 -3.88 22.44
CA GLU A 231 -18.33 -2.75 22.26
C GLU A 231 -17.59 -1.40 22.37
N VAL A 232 -16.60 -1.33 23.25
CA VAL A 232 -15.76 -0.14 23.43
C VAL A 232 -14.81 0.04 22.24
N ARG A 233 -14.22 -1.06 21.72
CA ARG A 233 -13.37 -1.00 20.50
C ARG A 233 -14.16 -0.46 19.31
N VAL A 234 -15.35 -1.01 19.05
CA VAL A 234 -16.22 -0.56 17.95
C VAL A 234 -16.54 0.92 18.07
N ALA A 235 -16.93 1.35 19.28
CA ALA A 235 -17.26 2.75 19.52
C ALA A 235 -16.04 3.67 19.37
N ALA A 236 -14.87 3.25 19.84
CA ALA A 236 -13.62 4.01 19.70
C ALA A 236 -13.24 4.22 18.22
N LEU A 237 -13.29 3.17 17.40
CA LEU A 237 -13.01 3.28 15.96
C LEU A 237 -14.03 4.20 15.26
N ALA A 238 -15.31 4.11 15.61
CA ALA A 238 -16.35 4.99 15.09
C ALA A 238 -16.12 6.45 15.48
N LYS A 239 -15.75 6.73 16.74
CA LYS A 239 -15.41 8.07 17.22
C LYS A 239 -14.15 8.64 16.56
N LEU A 240 -13.19 7.79 16.22
CA LEU A 240 -12.00 8.17 15.46
C LEU A 240 -12.30 8.39 13.96
N ALA A 241 -13.47 7.96 13.46
CA ALA A 241 -13.82 8.03 12.04
C ALA A 241 -12.68 7.52 11.13
N VAL A 242 -12.17 6.33 11.42
CA VAL A 242 -10.98 5.75 10.77
C VAL A 242 -11.17 5.63 9.27
N MET A 243 -10.20 6.14 8.52
CA MET A 243 -10.12 6.07 7.06
C MET A 243 -9.12 5.00 6.62
N SER A 244 -9.37 4.41 5.45
CA SER A 244 -8.56 3.29 4.95
C SER A 244 -7.06 3.59 4.76
N THR A 245 -6.68 4.86 4.69
CA THR A 245 -5.32 5.35 4.43
C THR A 245 -4.67 6.01 5.63
N ASP A 246 -5.33 6.04 6.79
CA ASP A 246 -4.86 6.76 7.97
C ASP A 246 -3.54 6.23 8.53
N THR A 247 -2.71 7.13 8.98
CA THR A 247 -1.64 6.87 9.94
C THR A 247 -2.22 6.95 11.35
N LEU A 248 -2.22 5.84 12.06
CA LEU A 248 -2.91 5.69 13.34
C LEU A 248 -1.91 5.38 14.46
N TRP A 249 -2.12 5.98 15.63
CA TRP A 249 -1.39 5.60 16.84
C TRP A 249 -2.35 4.98 17.85
N ASP A 250 -1.89 3.89 18.48
CA ASP A 250 -2.54 3.27 19.65
C ASP A 250 -1.58 3.37 20.83
N VAL A 251 -1.80 4.32 21.72
CA VAL A 251 -0.91 4.63 22.84
C VAL A 251 -1.38 3.90 24.09
N GLY A 252 -0.51 3.04 24.64
CA GLY A 252 -0.85 2.12 25.70
C GLY A 252 -1.69 0.96 25.15
N ALA A 253 -1.14 0.29 24.12
CA ALA A 253 -1.86 -0.67 23.29
C ALA A 253 -2.29 -1.97 24.03
N GLY A 254 -1.66 -2.30 25.16
CA GLY A 254 -1.98 -3.47 25.96
C GLY A 254 -1.93 -4.77 25.16
N THR A 255 -3.05 -5.46 25.01
CA THR A 255 -3.11 -6.71 24.22
C THR A 255 -3.05 -6.47 22.71
N GLY A 256 -3.06 -5.24 22.24
CA GLY A 256 -3.12 -4.87 20.81
C GLY A 256 -4.50 -5.08 20.18
N SER A 257 -5.55 -5.27 20.97
CA SER A 257 -6.89 -5.54 20.42
C SER A 257 -7.46 -4.34 19.65
N VAL A 258 -7.22 -3.11 20.12
CA VAL A 258 -7.59 -1.88 19.39
C VAL A 258 -6.68 -1.71 18.18
N SER A 259 -5.37 -1.89 18.36
CA SER A 259 -4.37 -1.78 17.29
C SER A 259 -4.69 -2.69 16.09
N VAL A 260 -5.09 -3.95 16.34
CA VAL A 260 -5.49 -4.90 15.30
C VAL A 260 -6.73 -4.41 14.56
N GLU A 261 -7.77 -4.00 15.28
CA GLU A 261 -9.00 -3.50 14.63
C GLU A 261 -8.75 -2.20 13.85
N LEU A 262 -7.89 -1.31 14.34
CA LEU A 262 -7.43 -0.12 13.61
C LEU A 262 -6.69 -0.52 12.32
N ALA A 263 -5.79 -1.50 12.39
CA ALA A 263 -5.02 -1.98 11.25
C ALA A 263 -5.90 -2.57 10.14
N LEU A 264 -6.91 -3.36 10.53
CA LEU A 264 -7.86 -3.94 9.59
C LEU A 264 -8.85 -2.92 9.02
N ALA A 265 -9.15 -1.85 9.76
CA ALA A 265 -9.99 -0.74 9.29
C ALA A 265 -9.22 0.21 8.33
N ALA A 266 -7.89 0.29 8.48
CA ALA A 266 -7.01 1.12 7.66
C ALA A 266 -6.01 0.28 6.84
N PRO A 267 -6.45 -0.59 5.92
CA PRO A 267 -5.57 -1.55 5.26
C PRO A 267 -4.53 -0.90 4.31
N LYS A 268 -4.75 0.35 3.90
CA LYS A 268 -3.80 1.17 3.12
C LYS A 268 -2.99 2.13 3.98
N GLY A 269 -3.28 2.18 5.27
CA GLY A 269 -2.60 3.01 6.26
C GLY A 269 -1.59 2.22 7.09
N ARG A 270 -1.14 2.84 8.19
CA ARG A 270 -0.22 2.22 9.16
C ARG A 270 -0.72 2.46 10.57
N VAL A 271 -0.57 1.46 11.44
CA VAL A 271 -0.88 1.56 12.86
C VAL A 271 0.41 1.39 13.67
N TYR A 272 0.69 2.35 14.50
CA TYR A 272 1.81 2.33 15.45
C TYR A 272 1.25 2.03 16.84
N ALA A 273 1.45 0.80 17.30
CA ALA A 273 1.05 0.34 18.62
C ALA A 273 2.20 0.60 19.61
N VAL A 274 2.03 1.55 20.50
CA VAL A 274 3.04 1.94 21.50
C VAL A 274 2.74 1.24 22.81
N GLU A 275 3.69 0.44 23.30
CA GLU A 275 3.55 -0.32 24.53
C GLU A 275 4.91 -0.51 25.21
N CYS A 276 4.95 -0.45 26.53
CA CYS A 276 6.19 -0.56 27.31
C CYS A 276 6.30 -1.85 28.14
N GLU A 277 5.20 -2.57 28.34
CA GLU A 277 5.22 -3.82 29.11
C GLU A 277 5.58 -5.02 28.23
N PRO A 278 6.65 -5.77 28.54
CA PRO A 278 7.11 -6.87 27.68
C PRO A 278 6.03 -7.93 27.38
N ASP A 279 5.23 -8.31 28.38
CA ASP A 279 4.16 -9.29 28.21
C ASP A 279 3.06 -8.79 27.26
N ALA A 280 2.76 -7.50 27.31
CA ALA A 280 1.80 -6.86 26.42
C ALA A 280 2.38 -6.76 24.97
N CYS A 281 3.66 -6.40 24.82
CA CYS A 281 4.34 -6.40 23.54
C CYS A 281 4.29 -7.78 22.86
N GLU A 282 4.50 -8.85 23.63
CA GLU A 282 4.41 -10.22 23.13
C GLU A 282 2.99 -10.58 22.67
N LEU A 283 1.97 -10.12 23.40
CA LEU A 283 0.56 -10.30 22.99
C LEU A 283 0.24 -9.55 21.70
N ILE A 284 0.75 -8.32 21.55
CA ILE A 284 0.59 -7.54 20.32
C ILE A 284 1.18 -8.30 19.13
N ARG A 285 2.41 -8.86 19.25
CA ARG A 285 3.03 -9.67 18.18
C ARG A 285 2.18 -10.89 17.82
N LYS A 286 1.69 -11.61 18.80
CA LYS A 286 0.84 -12.80 18.60
C LYS A 286 -0.50 -12.45 17.97
N ASN A 287 -1.16 -11.38 18.41
CA ASN A 287 -2.42 -10.93 17.83
C ASN A 287 -2.21 -10.37 16.42
N ARG A 288 -1.15 -9.57 16.19
CA ARG A 288 -0.77 -9.12 14.84
C ARG A 288 -0.64 -10.29 13.87
N ALA A 289 0.10 -11.34 14.24
CA ALA A 289 0.28 -12.53 13.41
C ALA A 289 -1.03 -13.28 13.18
N LYS A 290 -1.80 -13.52 14.27
CA LYS A 290 -3.09 -14.24 14.20
C LYS A 290 -4.11 -13.60 13.27
N PHE A 291 -4.15 -12.26 13.23
CA PHE A 291 -5.09 -11.50 12.40
C PHE A 291 -4.51 -11.06 11.06
N HIS A 292 -3.27 -11.44 10.75
CA HIS A 292 -2.52 -11.00 9.56
C HIS A 292 -2.55 -9.47 9.40
N ALA A 293 -2.48 -8.74 10.52
CA ALA A 293 -2.48 -7.28 10.56
C ALA A 293 -1.07 -6.73 10.23
N CYS A 294 -0.60 -6.96 9.00
CA CYS A 294 0.78 -6.74 8.59
C CYS A 294 1.18 -5.25 8.55
N ASN A 295 0.20 -4.34 8.47
CA ASN A 295 0.37 -2.90 8.55
C ASN A 295 0.40 -2.36 10.01
N LEU A 296 0.36 -3.23 11.04
CA LEU A 296 0.55 -2.88 12.43
C LEU A 296 2.03 -2.97 12.79
N ILE A 297 2.57 -1.91 13.35
CA ILE A 297 3.98 -1.78 13.77
C ILE A 297 4.00 -1.61 15.28
N LEU A 298 4.66 -2.54 15.98
CA LEU A 298 4.87 -2.43 17.43
C LEU A 298 6.05 -1.51 17.71
N ILE A 299 5.82 -0.52 18.57
CA ILE A 299 6.84 0.38 19.11
C ILE A 299 6.99 0.08 20.60
N GLU A 300 8.09 -0.56 20.95
CA GLU A 300 8.40 -0.94 22.32
C GLU A 300 9.02 0.26 23.05
N GLY A 301 8.30 0.78 24.01
CA GLY A 301 8.74 1.90 24.81
C GLY A 301 7.59 2.67 25.45
N ARG A 302 7.97 3.63 26.27
CA ARG A 302 7.01 4.45 27.02
C ARG A 302 6.68 5.73 26.25
N ALA A 303 5.40 6.02 26.08
CA ALA A 303 4.95 7.31 25.63
C ALA A 303 5.12 8.37 26.74
N PRO A 304 5.57 9.62 26.44
CA PRO A 304 5.78 10.15 25.09
C PRO A 304 7.15 9.84 24.46
N ASP A 305 8.11 9.26 25.17
CA ASP A 305 9.55 9.20 24.83
C ASP A 305 9.81 8.64 23.42
N VAL A 306 8.99 7.69 22.98
CA VAL A 306 9.13 7.01 21.68
C VAL A 306 8.27 7.61 20.55
N LEU A 307 7.49 8.67 20.84
CA LEU A 307 6.57 9.26 19.85
C LEU A 307 7.25 10.21 18.89
N ALA A 308 8.39 10.79 19.28
CA ALA A 308 9.09 11.83 18.50
C ALA A 308 9.49 11.34 17.10
N ASP A 309 9.89 10.08 16.95
CA ASP A 309 10.34 9.49 15.69
C ASP A 309 9.22 8.92 14.82
N LEU A 310 7.97 8.90 15.33
CA LEU A 310 6.83 8.38 14.57
C LEU A 310 6.33 9.40 13.54
N PRO A 311 5.79 8.93 12.40
CA PRO A 311 5.09 9.79 11.45
C PRO A 311 3.91 10.52 12.09
N ALA A 312 3.58 11.72 11.59
CA ALA A 312 2.42 12.47 12.06
C ALA A 312 1.13 11.63 11.96
N PRO A 313 0.35 11.49 13.05
CA PRO A 313 -0.85 10.67 13.03
C PRO A 313 -2.06 11.43 12.46
N ASP A 314 -2.92 10.73 11.72
CA ASP A 314 -4.24 11.23 11.33
C ASP A 314 -5.26 11.04 12.46
N ALA A 315 -5.11 9.95 13.22
CA ALA A 315 -5.93 9.70 14.39
C ALA A 315 -5.15 8.92 15.46
N VAL A 316 -5.53 9.14 16.74
CA VAL A 316 -4.86 8.56 17.89
C VAL A 316 -5.89 8.01 18.88
N PHE A 317 -5.75 6.73 19.23
CA PHE A 317 -6.40 6.14 20.38
C PHE A 317 -5.42 6.16 21.57
N ILE A 318 -5.91 6.59 22.74
CA ILE A 318 -5.13 6.61 23.98
C ILE A 318 -5.83 5.70 25.00
N GLY A 319 -5.30 4.49 25.17
CA GLY A 319 -5.79 3.50 26.11
C GLY A 319 -5.22 3.63 27.52
N GLY A 320 -3.99 4.16 27.64
CA GLY A 320 -3.32 4.41 28.90
C GLY A 320 -1.98 5.12 28.71
N THR A 321 -1.66 6.05 29.61
CA THR A 321 -0.41 6.86 29.53
C THR A 321 0.43 6.79 30.80
N LYS A 322 -0.05 6.09 31.84
CA LYS A 322 0.61 6.05 33.17
C LYS A 322 0.98 7.44 33.69
N GLY A 323 0.12 8.45 33.49
CA GLY A 323 0.31 9.83 33.91
C GLY A 323 0.90 10.78 32.87
N GLY A 324 1.33 10.31 31.69
CA GLY A 324 1.94 11.12 30.64
C GLY A 324 0.96 11.73 29.62
N MET A 325 -0.33 11.85 29.92
CA MET A 325 -1.37 12.24 28.94
C MET A 325 -1.10 13.60 28.30
N GLU A 326 -0.73 14.61 29.08
CA GLU A 326 -0.48 15.95 28.56
C GLU A 326 0.66 15.96 27.54
N ALA A 327 1.79 15.30 27.87
CA ALA A 327 2.94 15.23 26.98
C ALA A 327 2.64 14.41 25.71
N VAL A 328 1.81 13.35 25.81
CA VAL A 328 1.33 12.60 24.64
C VAL A 328 0.49 13.50 23.73
N LEU A 329 -0.43 14.29 24.28
CA LEU A 329 -1.25 15.22 23.50
C LEU A 329 -0.43 16.33 22.87
N ASP A 330 0.61 16.83 23.55
CA ASP A 330 1.52 17.83 23.00
C ASP A 330 2.28 17.28 21.79
N GLU A 331 2.76 16.04 21.87
CA GLU A 331 3.45 15.39 20.76
C GLU A 331 2.52 15.14 19.57
N VAL A 332 1.31 14.62 19.82
CA VAL A 332 0.30 14.39 18.79
C VAL A 332 -0.05 15.67 18.05
N LEU A 333 -0.44 16.71 18.81
CA LEU A 333 -0.89 17.98 18.23
C LEU A 333 0.25 18.81 17.65
N GLY A 334 1.46 18.64 18.14
CA GLY A 334 2.67 19.21 17.56
C GLY A 334 2.95 18.69 16.16
N LYS A 335 2.75 17.38 15.94
CA LYS A 335 2.93 16.73 14.63
C LYS A 335 1.74 16.94 13.69
N ASN A 336 0.52 16.81 14.20
CA ASN A 336 -0.70 17.05 13.43
C ASN A 336 -1.74 17.79 14.29
N PRO A 337 -1.88 19.11 14.15
CA PRO A 337 -2.87 19.89 14.87
C PRO A 337 -4.33 19.47 14.61
N ASN A 338 -4.59 18.71 13.55
CA ASN A 338 -5.92 18.25 13.15
C ASN A 338 -6.13 16.76 13.44
N ALA A 339 -5.22 16.10 14.15
CA ALA A 339 -5.35 14.70 14.52
C ALA A 339 -6.67 14.45 15.29
N ARG A 340 -7.38 13.41 14.89
CA ARG A 340 -8.58 12.95 15.60
C ARG A 340 -8.14 12.16 16.83
N ILE A 341 -8.66 12.53 18.00
CA ILE A 341 -8.21 11.97 19.27
C ILE A 341 -9.38 11.29 19.97
N CYS A 342 -9.17 10.05 20.42
CA CYS A 342 -10.09 9.32 21.27
C CYS A 342 -9.33 8.75 22.49
N ILE A 343 -9.69 9.20 23.68
CA ILE A 343 -9.10 8.75 24.95
C ILE A 343 -10.08 7.83 25.65
N SER A 344 -9.61 6.68 26.12
CA SER A 344 -10.40 5.75 26.92
C SER A 344 -10.08 5.94 28.40
N ALA A 345 -11.09 6.12 29.24
CA ALA A 345 -10.97 6.25 30.68
C ALA A 345 -11.98 5.36 31.39
N ILE A 346 -11.52 4.71 32.47
CA ILE A 346 -12.37 3.92 33.36
C ILE A 346 -12.53 4.64 34.74
N ALA A 347 -11.51 5.40 35.17
CA ALA A 347 -11.52 6.16 36.42
C ALA A 347 -11.98 7.61 36.16
N LEU A 348 -12.70 8.18 37.13
CA LEU A 348 -13.18 9.57 37.05
C LEU A 348 -12.03 10.59 37.05
N GLU A 349 -10.94 10.26 37.74
CA GLU A 349 -9.73 11.08 37.75
C GLU A 349 -9.12 11.16 36.34
N THR A 350 -9.04 10.04 35.62
CA THR A 350 -8.56 9.99 34.25
C THR A 350 -9.49 10.76 33.30
N LEU A 351 -10.81 10.64 33.50
CA LEU A 351 -11.81 11.40 32.74
C LEU A 351 -11.62 12.90 32.94
N GLY A 352 -11.49 13.36 34.20
CA GLY A 352 -11.27 14.78 34.54
C GLY A 352 -9.99 15.31 33.94
N ALA A 353 -8.89 14.55 34.06
CA ALA A 353 -7.59 14.92 33.47
C ALA A 353 -7.64 15.00 31.94
N ALA A 354 -8.33 14.08 31.27
CA ALA A 354 -8.48 14.09 29.80
C ALA A 354 -9.24 15.34 29.31
N ILE A 355 -10.38 15.66 29.97
CA ILE A 355 -11.15 16.85 29.63
C ILE A 355 -10.31 18.14 29.81
N ALA A 356 -9.61 18.26 30.94
CA ALA A 356 -8.75 19.40 31.23
C ALA A 356 -7.62 19.55 30.21
N ALA A 357 -6.93 18.44 29.90
CA ALA A 357 -5.81 18.40 28.99
C ALA A 357 -6.22 18.78 27.53
N LEU A 358 -7.38 18.34 27.07
CA LEU A 358 -7.93 18.75 25.76
C LEU A 358 -8.34 20.24 25.76
N THR A 359 -9.00 20.70 26.82
CA THR A 359 -9.50 22.07 26.93
C THR A 359 -8.36 23.11 26.92
N VAL A 360 -7.26 22.85 27.65
CA VAL A 360 -6.08 23.72 27.66
C VAL A 360 -5.44 23.87 26.28
N ARG A 361 -5.60 22.85 25.42
CA ARG A 361 -5.09 22.83 24.03
C ARG A 361 -6.09 23.38 23.01
N GLY A 362 -7.17 24.00 23.47
CA GLY A 362 -8.19 24.63 22.62
C GLY A 362 -9.12 23.65 21.92
N LEU A 363 -9.20 22.40 22.41
CA LEU A 363 -10.10 21.39 21.90
C LEU A 363 -11.38 21.33 22.76
N THR A 364 -12.53 21.14 22.13
CA THR A 364 -13.78 20.82 22.82
C THR A 364 -13.82 19.33 23.09
N ALA A 365 -13.91 18.94 24.37
CA ALA A 365 -14.05 17.56 24.78
C ALA A 365 -15.52 17.11 24.68
N GLU A 366 -15.78 16.06 23.90
CA GLU A 366 -17.05 15.33 23.92
C GLU A 366 -16.84 14.03 24.69
N VAL A 367 -17.72 13.75 25.66
CA VAL A 367 -17.65 12.54 26.50
C VAL A 367 -18.82 11.61 26.17
N THR A 368 -18.51 10.38 25.85
CA THR A 368 -19.48 9.29 25.65
C THR A 368 -19.25 8.21 26.67
N GLN A 369 -20.24 7.90 27.51
CA GLN A 369 -20.20 6.77 28.44
C GLN A 369 -20.75 5.52 27.75
N ILE A 370 -20.03 4.40 27.88
CA ILE A 370 -20.44 3.09 27.37
C ILE A 370 -20.61 2.15 28.58
N ALA A 371 -21.84 1.73 28.83
CA ALA A 371 -22.18 0.75 29.86
C ALA A 371 -22.67 -0.53 29.16
N VAL A 372 -22.01 -1.64 29.45
CA VAL A 372 -22.29 -2.94 28.82
C VAL A 372 -22.66 -3.95 29.89
N SER A 373 -23.76 -4.67 29.68
CA SER A 373 -24.11 -5.85 30.45
C SER A 373 -24.21 -7.04 29.50
N ARG A 374 -23.59 -8.16 29.89
CA ARG A 374 -23.63 -9.41 29.09
C ARG A 374 -24.32 -10.50 29.87
N THR A 375 -25.05 -11.36 29.19
CA THR A 375 -25.67 -12.53 29.82
C THR A 375 -24.62 -13.57 30.20
N LYS A 376 -24.78 -14.16 31.41
CA LYS A 376 -24.01 -15.32 31.86
C LYS A 376 -25.00 -16.44 32.26
N PRO A 377 -24.89 -17.63 31.66
CA PRO A 377 -25.72 -18.76 32.07
C PRO A 377 -25.47 -19.14 33.54
N ALA A 378 -26.55 -19.38 34.28
CA ALA A 378 -26.52 -19.85 35.65
C ALA A 378 -27.61 -20.94 35.83
N GLY A 379 -27.28 -22.19 35.54
CA GLY A 379 -28.23 -23.28 35.45
C GLY A 379 -29.23 -23.05 34.29
N ARG A 380 -30.52 -22.90 34.65
CA ARG A 380 -31.59 -22.60 33.66
C ARG A 380 -31.85 -21.10 33.45
N LEU A 381 -31.13 -20.25 34.16
CA LEU A 381 -31.31 -18.80 34.15
C LEU A 381 -30.18 -18.12 33.34
N HIS A 382 -30.45 -16.90 32.89
CA HIS A 382 -29.46 -16.00 32.29
C HIS A 382 -29.34 -14.75 33.16
N LEU A 383 -28.21 -14.58 33.82
CA LEU A 383 -27.92 -13.40 34.65
C LEU A 383 -27.32 -12.31 33.76
N LEU A 384 -27.72 -11.06 33.98
CA LEU A 384 -27.04 -9.92 33.40
C LEU A 384 -25.87 -9.50 34.30
N MET A 385 -24.65 -9.60 33.75
CA MET A 385 -23.42 -9.19 34.42
C MET A 385 -22.98 -7.85 33.83
N ALA A 386 -22.98 -6.81 34.68
CA ALA A 386 -22.52 -5.49 34.27
C ALA A 386 -20.97 -5.45 34.26
N ASN A 387 -20.42 -4.87 33.22
CA ASN A 387 -19.03 -4.45 33.17
C ASN A 387 -18.90 -3.02 33.72
N ASN A 388 -17.70 -2.65 34.18
CA ASN A 388 -17.45 -1.26 34.54
C ASN A 388 -17.72 -0.36 33.34
N PRO A 389 -18.43 0.75 33.51
CA PRO A 389 -18.63 1.69 32.44
C PRO A 389 -17.28 2.30 31.99
N ILE A 390 -17.14 2.52 30.69
CA ILE A 390 -15.97 3.14 30.08
C ILE A 390 -16.38 4.50 29.49
N PHE A 391 -15.54 5.51 29.66
CA PHE A 391 -15.70 6.80 29.03
C PHE A 391 -14.79 6.89 27.81
N LEU A 392 -15.36 7.26 26.66
CA LEU A 392 -14.62 7.68 25.49
C LEU A 392 -14.69 9.20 25.39
N ILE A 393 -13.54 9.85 25.37
CA ILE A 393 -13.41 11.29 25.31
C ILE A 393 -12.76 11.65 23.95
N THR A 394 -13.46 12.41 23.13
CA THR A 394 -12.93 12.91 21.87
C THR A 394 -12.68 14.40 21.92
N GLY A 395 -11.56 14.84 21.33
CA GLY A 395 -11.23 16.25 21.20
C GLY A 395 -11.49 16.75 19.77
N THR A 396 -12.33 17.78 19.62
CA THR A 396 -12.61 18.41 18.33
C THR A 396 -12.23 19.89 18.38
N ARG A 397 -11.65 20.44 17.30
CA ARG A 397 -11.51 21.88 17.13
C ARG A 397 -12.86 22.48 16.76
N LYS A 398 -13.15 23.66 17.33
CA LYS A 398 -14.31 24.47 16.90
C LYS A 398 -14.06 25.11 15.57
#